data_fe0ffc7c9a235b7f64773210c02c42e4
#
_entry.id   fe0ffc7c9a235b7f64773210c02c42e4
#
_cell.length_a   1.000
_cell.length_b   1.000
_cell.length_c   1.000
_cell.angle_alpha   90.00
_cell.angle_beta   90.00
_cell.angle_gamma   90.00
#
_symmetry.space_group_name_H-M   'P 1'
#
loop_
_entity.id
_entity.type
_entity.pdbx_description
1 polymer ?
#
loop_
_entity_poly.entity_id
_entity_poly.type
_entity_poly.pdbx_seq_one_letter_code
_entity_poly.pdbx_strand_id
1 'polypeptide(L)'
;KYQLLKGGVPVTYVDDQGEQQQRKLRVFDFKNATQNHFLALRQLWVQGEMYRRRPDVVCFVNGLPLVFMELKAAHRDVQAAYNENLRDYKDTIASIFDHNAFVILSNGLEAKVGTITSPYQFFFDWKRIEEDEEGEVSLETVLKGTCAPHRLMDLFQNFLLFDTSGGRVVKYMAKNHQYIGVNKVMENVERIEDLHGKLGVYWHTQGSGKSLSMVFLGEKIHQVLGGGYTIVVVVDRAELERQIYDTFSGVGVVNDQNLVAGRKDGMTGREHLRELLGENHRYVFTLIHKFSIDKENEDTFPLLTERK
;
A
#
# COMPACT_ATOMS: atom_id res chain seq x y z
N LYS A 1 8.93 10.53 -6.45
CA LYS A 1 8.17 10.26 -7.69
C LYS A 1 6.75 9.77 -7.38
N TYR A 2 6.56 8.62 -6.71
CA TYR A 2 5.24 8.01 -6.47
C TYR A 2 4.27 8.90 -5.68
N GLN A 3 4.73 9.62 -4.67
CA GLN A 3 3.88 10.55 -3.91
C GLN A 3 3.30 11.65 -4.81
N LEU A 4 4.09 12.17 -5.76
CA LEU A 4 3.62 13.15 -6.73
C LEU A 4 2.60 12.55 -7.70
N LEU A 5 2.80 11.30 -8.13
CA LEU A 5 1.85 10.60 -8.99
C LEU A 5 0.53 10.30 -8.26
N LYS A 6 0.58 9.94 -6.97
CA LYS A 6 -0.60 9.70 -6.13
C LYS A 6 -1.33 10.98 -5.73
N GLY A 7 -0.59 12.00 -5.31
CA GLY A 7 -1.15 13.23 -4.73
C GLY A 7 -1.35 14.38 -5.72
N GLY A 8 -0.76 14.29 -6.90
CA GLY A 8 -0.66 15.38 -7.87
C GLY A 8 0.48 16.37 -7.56
N VAL A 9 0.85 17.14 -8.56
CA VAL A 9 1.89 18.17 -8.49
C VAL A 9 1.21 19.54 -8.33
N PRO A 10 1.52 20.32 -7.28
CA PRO A 10 1.02 21.68 -7.17
C PRO A 10 1.66 22.53 -8.27
N VAL A 11 0.84 23.20 -9.06
CA VAL A 11 1.26 24.15 -10.08
C VAL A 11 0.61 25.49 -9.83
N THR A 12 1.38 26.55 -10.00
CA THR A 12 0.89 27.94 -9.97
C THR A 12 0.79 28.42 -11.41
N TYR A 13 -0.34 28.99 -11.78
CA TYR A 13 -0.58 29.57 -13.10
C TYR A 13 -1.33 30.90 -12.96
N VAL A 14 -1.26 31.72 -13.97
CA VAL A 14 -2.01 32.96 -14.06
C VAL A 14 -3.28 32.68 -14.85
N ASP A 15 -4.44 32.99 -14.31
CA ASP A 15 -5.72 32.80 -14.99
C ASP A 15 -5.98 33.92 -16.01
N ASP A 16 -7.11 33.83 -16.74
CA ASP A 16 -7.48 34.78 -17.77
C ASP A 16 -7.79 36.19 -17.22
N GLN A 17 -7.90 36.32 -15.88
CA GLN A 17 -8.11 37.61 -15.19
C GLN A 17 -6.79 38.20 -14.67
N GLY A 18 -5.66 37.51 -14.89
CA GLY A 18 -4.33 37.93 -14.42
C GLY A 18 -4.04 37.60 -12.96
N GLU A 19 -4.88 36.82 -12.30
CA GLU A 19 -4.69 36.37 -10.93
C GLU A 19 -3.88 35.08 -10.82
N GLN A 20 -2.99 35.01 -9.80
CA GLN A 20 -2.25 33.79 -9.52
C GLN A 20 -3.15 32.76 -8.86
N GLN A 21 -3.31 31.60 -9.51
CA GLN A 21 -4.06 30.45 -9.03
C GLN A 21 -3.15 29.28 -8.75
N GLN A 22 -3.49 28.47 -7.73
CA GLN A 22 -2.81 27.21 -7.46
C GLN A 22 -3.76 26.03 -7.74
N ARG A 23 -3.31 25.10 -8.55
CA ARG A 23 -4.02 23.83 -8.80
C ARG A 23 -3.09 22.64 -8.64
N LYS A 24 -3.67 21.48 -8.28
CA LYS A 24 -2.96 20.20 -8.32
C LYS A 24 -3.16 19.57 -9.69
N LEU A 25 -2.07 19.47 -10.45
CA LEU A 25 -2.04 18.72 -11.70
C LEU A 25 -1.96 17.22 -11.36
N ARG A 26 -2.96 16.45 -11.72
CA ARG A 26 -3.01 15.01 -11.51
C ARG A 26 -2.71 14.27 -12.81
N VAL A 27 -1.83 13.27 -12.72
CA VAL A 27 -1.51 12.38 -13.84
C VAL A 27 -2.57 11.29 -13.99
N PHE A 28 -3.15 10.86 -12.87
CA PHE A 28 -4.14 9.78 -12.83
C PHE A 28 -5.44 10.25 -12.19
N ASP A 29 -6.56 9.79 -12.74
CA ASP A 29 -7.86 9.84 -12.07
C ASP A 29 -8.06 8.53 -11.28
N PHE A 30 -7.95 8.62 -9.96
CA PHE A 30 -8.15 7.49 -9.07
C PHE A 30 -9.62 7.29 -8.68
N LYS A 31 -10.44 8.34 -8.79
CA LYS A 31 -11.86 8.26 -8.45
C LYS A 31 -12.67 7.60 -9.55
N ASN A 32 -12.33 7.91 -10.80
CA ASN A 32 -12.95 7.31 -11.96
C ASN A 32 -11.87 6.70 -12.86
N ALA A 33 -11.57 5.42 -12.63
CA ALA A 33 -10.52 4.73 -13.35
C ALA A 33 -10.71 4.76 -14.89
N THR A 34 -11.96 4.84 -15.38
CA THR A 34 -12.28 4.86 -16.81
C THR A 34 -11.89 6.17 -17.52
N GLN A 35 -11.58 7.22 -16.79
CA GLN A 35 -11.05 8.48 -17.35
C GLN A 35 -9.56 8.39 -17.71
N ASN A 36 -8.87 7.32 -17.29
CA ASN A 36 -7.49 7.11 -17.68
C ASN A 36 -7.40 6.34 -19.00
N HIS A 37 -6.34 6.62 -19.75
CA HIS A 37 -6.03 5.89 -20.98
C HIS A 37 -5.15 4.68 -20.66
N PHE A 38 -5.68 3.48 -20.89
CA PHE A 38 -4.97 2.20 -20.69
C PHE A 38 -4.50 1.65 -22.02
N LEU A 39 -3.22 1.27 -22.10
CA LEU A 39 -2.62 0.72 -23.31
C LEU A 39 -1.70 -0.44 -22.93
N ALA A 40 -1.88 -1.60 -23.55
CA ALA A 40 -0.97 -2.74 -23.44
C ALA A 40 -0.23 -2.92 -24.77
N LEU A 41 1.09 -2.83 -24.74
CA LEU A 41 1.95 -3.03 -25.91
C LEU A 41 2.69 -4.36 -25.79
N ARG A 42 2.57 -5.16 -26.82
CA ARG A 42 3.31 -6.43 -26.96
C ARG A 42 4.59 -6.21 -27.72
N GLN A 43 5.65 -6.84 -27.27
CA GLN A 43 6.95 -6.87 -27.96
C GLN A 43 7.47 -5.46 -28.25
N LEU A 44 7.33 -4.55 -27.27
CA LEU A 44 7.83 -3.17 -27.37
C LEU A 44 9.35 -3.15 -27.42
N TRP A 45 9.93 -2.50 -28.43
CA TRP A 45 11.35 -2.25 -28.44
C TRP A 45 11.72 -1.10 -27.54
N VAL A 46 12.53 -1.37 -26.52
CA VAL A 46 13.02 -0.38 -25.57
C VAL A 46 14.52 -0.20 -25.77
N GLN A 47 14.95 1.04 -25.99
CA GLN A 47 16.35 1.41 -26.11
C GLN A 47 16.88 1.85 -24.74
N GLY A 48 17.86 1.13 -24.22
CA GLY A 48 18.69 1.56 -23.10
C GLY A 48 19.94 2.30 -23.59
N GLU A 49 20.87 2.56 -22.68
CA GLU A 49 22.12 3.28 -23.03
C GLU A 49 22.95 2.51 -24.07
N MET A 50 23.15 1.22 -23.88
CA MET A 50 23.98 0.39 -24.76
C MET A 50 23.18 -0.72 -25.46
N TYR A 51 22.09 -1.17 -24.88
CA TYR A 51 21.36 -2.34 -25.33
C TYR A 51 19.94 -2.00 -25.69
N ARG A 52 19.41 -2.76 -26.66
CA ARG A 52 18.00 -2.72 -27.03
C ARG A 52 17.35 -4.03 -26.61
N ARG A 53 16.19 -3.94 -25.95
CA ARG A 53 15.44 -5.10 -25.45
C ARG A 53 14.01 -5.07 -25.92
N ARG A 54 13.37 -6.23 -25.88
CA ARG A 54 12.00 -6.38 -26.34
C ARG A 54 11.17 -7.19 -25.33
N PRO A 55 10.72 -6.52 -24.25
CA PRO A 55 9.80 -7.13 -23.28
C PRO A 55 8.53 -7.70 -23.93
N ASP A 56 7.97 -8.75 -23.34
CA ASP A 56 6.79 -9.40 -23.91
C ASP A 56 5.56 -8.50 -23.86
N VAL A 57 5.25 -7.91 -22.70
CA VAL A 57 4.12 -6.98 -22.56
C VAL A 57 4.49 -5.86 -21.58
N VAL A 58 4.19 -4.62 -21.96
CA VAL A 58 4.26 -3.44 -21.09
C VAL A 58 2.91 -2.73 -21.10
N CYS A 59 2.32 -2.55 -19.93
CA CYS A 59 1.05 -1.84 -19.79
C CYS A 59 1.29 -0.41 -19.30
N PHE A 60 0.70 0.52 -20.00
CA PHE A 60 0.79 1.96 -19.77
C PHE A 60 -0.56 2.48 -19.24
N VAL A 61 -0.47 3.45 -18.35
CA VAL A 61 -1.62 4.26 -17.95
C VAL A 61 -1.24 5.72 -18.14
N ASN A 62 -2.01 6.45 -18.93
CA ASN A 62 -1.73 7.84 -19.30
C ASN A 62 -0.28 8.06 -19.78
N GLY A 63 0.25 7.10 -20.53
CA GLY A 63 1.61 7.14 -21.09
C GLY A 63 2.72 6.68 -20.12
N LEU A 64 2.44 6.38 -18.85
CA LEU A 64 3.44 5.86 -17.92
C LEU A 64 3.43 4.33 -17.86
N PRO A 65 4.59 3.65 -17.98
CA PRO A 65 4.70 2.19 -17.92
C PRO A 65 4.53 1.71 -16.47
N LEU A 66 3.34 1.20 -16.13
CA LEU A 66 3.03 0.77 -14.77
C LEU A 66 3.20 -0.73 -14.55
N VAL A 67 2.82 -1.57 -15.52
CA VAL A 67 2.90 -3.03 -15.37
C VAL A 67 3.81 -3.59 -16.45
N PHE A 68 4.69 -4.48 -16.00
CA PHE A 68 5.61 -5.19 -16.85
C PHE A 68 5.31 -6.69 -16.77
N MET A 69 5.21 -7.38 -17.92
CA MET A 69 4.96 -8.80 -17.96
C MET A 69 6.00 -9.51 -18.79
N GLU A 70 6.53 -10.60 -18.25
CA GLU A 70 7.43 -11.49 -18.97
C GLU A 70 6.82 -12.90 -18.99
N LEU A 71 6.74 -13.45 -20.18
CA LEU A 71 6.04 -14.70 -20.46
C LEU A 71 7.03 -15.78 -20.94
N LYS A 72 6.80 -17.00 -20.52
CA LYS A 72 7.54 -18.18 -20.97
C LYS A 72 6.60 -19.20 -21.59
N ALA A 73 7.13 -20.10 -22.37
CA ALA A 73 6.37 -21.25 -22.86
C ALA A 73 5.94 -22.16 -21.70
N ALA A 74 4.80 -22.80 -21.83
CA ALA A 74 4.17 -23.59 -20.76
C ALA A 74 5.05 -24.72 -20.16
N HIS A 75 6.02 -25.21 -20.92
CA HIS A 75 6.97 -26.23 -20.45
C HIS A 75 8.18 -25.65 -19.69
N ARG A 76 8.31 -24.33 -19.61
CA ARG A 76 9.39 -23.63 -18.90
C ARG A 76 8.95 -23.22 -17.51
N ASP A 77 9.90 -23.27 -16.56
CA ASP A 77 9.69 -22.74 -15.23
C ASP A 77 9.50 -21.20 -15.28
N VAL A 78 8.51 -20.69 -14.55
CA VAL A 78 8.27 -19.25 -14.41
C VAL A 78 9.48 -18.52 -13.84
N GLN A 79 10.31 -19.17 -13.02
CA GLN A 79 11.53 -18.60 -12.47
C GLN A 79 12.54 -18.22 -13.58
N ALA A 80 12.48 -18.88 -14.74
CA ALA A 80 13.31 -18.52 -15.90
C ALA A 80 13.00 -17.09 -16.40
N ALA A 81 11.73 -16.65 -16.37
CA ALA A 81 11.36 -15.27 -16.71
C ALA A 81 12.05 -14.24 -15.78
N TYR A 82 12.23 -14.58 -14.51
CA TYR A 82 12.96 -13.74 -13.58
C TYR A 82 14.46 -13.75 -13.83
N ASN A 83 15.07 -14.96 -13.89
CA ASN A 83 16.52 -15.10 -13.91
C ASN A 83 17.15 -14.68 -15.25
N GLU A 84 16.50 -15.01 -16.36
CA GLU A 84 17.02 -14.79 -17.70
C GLU A 84 16.65 -13.39 -18.23
N ASN A 85 15.42 -12.94 -18.01
CA ASN A 85 14.88 -11.75 -18.65
C ASN A 85 14.80 -10.56 -17.70
N LEU A 86 14.06 -10.66 -16.59
CA LEU A 86 13.83 -9.52 -15.70
C LEU A 86 15.15 -8.96 -15.14
N ARG A 87 16.10 -9.83 -14.79
CA ARG A 87 17.43 -9.38 -14.32
C ARG A 87 18.20 -8.63 -15.41
N ASP A 88 18.25 -9.16 -16.63
CA ASP A 88 18.88 -8.50 -17.76
C ASP A 88 18.23 -7.15 -18.08
N TYR A 89 16.89 -7.07 -18.03
CA TYR A 89 16.19 -5.80 -18.29
C TYR A 89 16.45 -4.74 -17.22
N LYS A 90 16.60 -5.15 -15.97
CA LYS A 90 16.98 -4.23 -14.87
C LYS A 90 18.36 -3.59 -15.11
N ASP A 91 19.26 -4.33 -15.73
CA ASP A 91 20.62 -3.86 -16.00
C ASP A 91 20.72 -3.09 -17.32
N THR A 92 19.88 -3.43 -18.31
CA THR A 92 20.05 -2.93 -19.69
C THR A 92 19.04 -1.85 -20.09
N ILE A 93 17.83 -1.89 -19.57
CA ILE A 93 16.73 -0.94 -19.88
C ILE A 93 16.06 -0.42 -18.61
N ALA A 94 16.84 -0.12 -17.57
CA ALA A 94 16.38 0.24 -16.23
C ALA A 94 15.31 1.35 -16.20
N SER A 95 15.37 2.32 -17.10
CA SER A 95 14.48 3.48 -17.15
C SER A 95 13.00 3.13 -17.33
N ILE A 96 12.67 1.99 -17.96
CA ILE A 96 11.29 1.55 -18.13
C ILE A 96 10.62 1.23 -16.79
N PHE A 97 11.42 0.93 -15.76
CA PHE A 97 10.93 0.59 -14.42
C PHE A 97 10.81 1.79 -13.49
N ASP A 98 11.14 2.99 -13.92
CA ASP A 98 11.11 4.22 -13.10
C ASP A 98 9.74 4.49 -12.45
N HIS A 99 8.66 4.13 -13.15
CA HIS A 99 7.28 4.30 -12.70
C HIS A 99 6.55 2.96 -12.51
N ASN A 100 7.27 1.85 -12.67
CA ASN A 100 6.68 0.50 -12.58
C ASN A 100 5.97 0.28 -11.25
N ALA A 101 4.70 -0.13 -11.29
CA ALA A 101 3.91 -0.53 -10.13
C ALA A 101 4.34 -1.92 -9.65
N PHE A 102 4.21 -2.90 -10.54
CA PHE A 102 4.54 -4.30 -10.28
C PHE A 102 4.89 -5.04 -11.57
N VAL A 103 5.39 -6.25 -11.39
CA VAL A 103 5.82 -7.16 -12.46
C VAL A 103 5.02 -8.45 -12.37
N ILE A 104 4.59 -8.96 -13.52
CA ILE A 104 3.93 -10.27 -13.67
C ILE A 104 4.88 -11.20 -14.44
N LEU A 105 5.12 -12.37 -13.89
CA LEU A 105 5.88 -13.45 -14.53
C LEU A 105 4.94 -14.65 -14.75
N SER A 106 4.90 -15.21 -15.95
CA SER A 106 4.01 -16.33 -16.23
C SER A 106 4.57 -17.26 -17.32
N ASN A 107 4.13 -18.52 -17.28
CA ASN A 107 4.31 -19.48 -18.38
C ASN A 107 2.97 -19.92 -18.97
N GLY A 108 1.88 -19.20 -18.65
CA GLY A 108 0.52 -19.55 -19.07
C GLY A 108 -0.20 -20.50 -18.11
N LEU A 109 0.52 -21.41 -17.43
CA LEU A 109 -0.03 -22.32 -16.41
C LEU A 109 0.07 -21.72 -15.01
N GLU A 110 1.18 -21.08 -14.72
CA GLU A 110 1.44 -20.38 -13.47
C GLU A 110 1.66 -18.89 -13.74
N ALA A 111 1.27 -18.06 -12.79
CA ALA A 111 1.53 -16.64 -12.83
C ALA A 111 1.86 -16.11 -11.42
N LYS A 112 2.89 -15.28 -11.35
CA LYS A 112 3.36 -14.69 -10.09
C LYS A 112 3.47 -13.18 -10.23
N VAL A 113 3.14 -12.48 -9.16
CA VAL A 113 3.22 -11.03 -9.07
C VAL A 113 4.29 -10.64 -8.07
N GLY A 114 5.05 -9.61 -8.38
CA GLY A 114 6.06 -9.06 -7.49
C GLY A 114 6.43 -7.64 -7.87
N THR A 115 7.37 -7.05 -7.16
CA THR A 115 7.88 -5.72 -7.49
C THR A 115 9.26 -5.82 -8.13
N ILE A 116 9.67 -4.77 -8.80
CA ILE A 116 11.00 -4.70 -9.44
C ILE A 116 12.16 -4.83 -8.42
N THR A 117 11.91 -4.54 -7.15
CA THR A 117 12.89 -4.69 -6.08
C THR A 117 12.86 -6.06 -5.40
N SER A 118 11.83 -6.87 -5.65
CA SER A 118 11.64 -8.17 -5.00
C SER A 118 12.60 -9.24 -5.58
N PRO A 119 13.34 -9.98 -4.74
CA PRO A 119 13.87 -11.29 -5.12
C PRO A 119 12.76 -12.26 -5.51
N TYR A 120 13.06 -13.25 -6.35
CA TYR A 120 12.04 -14.18 -6.87
C TYR A 120 11.21 -14.87 -5.78
N GLN A 121 11.82 -15.24 -4.67
CA GLN A 121 11.14 -15.89 -3.54
C GLN A 121 10.00 -15.06 -2.92
N PHE A 122 9.95 -13.77 -3.18
CA PHE A 122 8.88 -12.86 -2.74
C PHE A 122 7.86 -12.54 -3.83
N PHE A 123 8.00 -13.16 -5.03
CA PHE A 123 6.91 -13.18 -5.98
C PHE A 123 5.85 -14.15 -5.47
N PHE A 124 4.59 -13.76 -5.55
CA PHE A 124 3.47 -14.48 -4.96
C PHE A 124 2.36 -14.72 -5.97
N ASP A 125 1.53 -15.72 -5.67
CA ASP A 125 0.37 -16.05 -6.46
C ASP A 125 -0.77 -15.08 -6.15
N TRP A 126 -1.51 -14.68 -7.18
CA TRP A 126 -2.78 -14.00 -7.04
C TRP A 126 -3.89 -14.99 -7.37
N LYS A 127 -4.55 -15.55 -6.34
CA LYS A 127 -5.40 -16.74 -6.48
C LYS A 127 -6.88 -16.45 -6.61
N ARG A 128 -7.33 -15.27 -6.12
CA ARG A 128 -8.75 -14.92 -5.99
C ARG A 128 -8.98 -13.50 -6.46
N ILE A 129 -10.15 -13.28 -7.03
CA ILE A 129 -10.66 -11.94 -7.32
C ILE A 129 -11.52 -11.48 -6.15
N GLU A 130 -12.39 -12.35 -5.63
CA GLU A 130 -13.24 -12.14 -4.46
C GLU A 130 -12.91 -13.12 -3.31
N GLU A 131 -13.44 -12.86 -2.12
CA GLU A 131 -13.09 -13.62 -0.90
C GLU A 131 -13.62 -15.07 -0.94
N ASP A 132 -14.80 -15.27 -1.47
CA ASP A 132 -15.56 -16.53 -1.47
C ASP A 132 -15.19 -17.49 -2.62
N GLU A 133 -14.30 -17.07 -3.51
CA GLU A 133 -13.80 -17.95 -4.56
C GLU A 133 -12.88 -19.04 -3.99
N GLU A 134 -12.91 -20.25 -4.55
CA GLU A 134 -11.97 -21.33 -4.19
C GLU A 134 -10.51 -20.93 -4.43
N GLY A 135 -10.30 -20.14 -5.45
CA GLY A 135 -9.00 -19.63 -5.85
C GLY A 135 -8.31 -20.50 -6.89
N GLU A 136 -7.81 -19.86 -7.93
CA GLU A 136 -7.11 -20.48 -9.03
C GLU A 136 -5.80 -19.74 -9.33
N VAL A 137 -4.71 -20.48 -9.50
CA VAL A 137 -3.43 -19.93 -9.96
C VAL A 137 -3.42 -19.95 -11.47
N SER A 138 -3.78 -18.84 -12.09
CA SER A 138 -3.75 -18.67 -13.54
C SER A 138 -3.34 -17.27 -13.95
N LEU A 139 -2.85 -17.09 -15.17
CA LEU A 139 -2.56 -15.76 -15.70
C LEU A 139 -3.85 -14.92 -15.78
N GLU A 140 -4.98 -15.55 -16.12
CA GLU A 140 -6.28 -14.88 -16.19
C GLU A 140 -6.68 -14.29 -14.85
N THR A 141 -6.58 -15.07 -13.75
CA THR A 141 -6.87 -14.60 -12.38
C THR A 141 -5.96 -13.45 -11.97
N VAL A 142 -4.66 -13.53 -12.30
CA VAL A 142 -3.72 -12.43 -12.05
C VAL A 142 -4.13 -11.18 -12.82
N LEU A 143 -4.45 -11.28 -14.11
CA LEU A 143 -4.83 -10.13 -14.94
C LEU A 143 -6.13 -9.49 -14.46
N LYS A 144 -7.16 -10.28 -14.19
CA LYS A 144 -8.44 -9.79 -13.65
C LYS A 144 -8.26 -9.17 -12.26
N GLY A 145 -7.46 -9.79 -11.42
CA GLY A 145 -7.24 -9.36 -10.04
C GLY A 145 -6.34 -8.14 -9.88
N THR A 146 -5.45 -7.86 -10.85
CA THR A 146 -4.45 -6.79 -10.72
C THR A 146 -4.47 -5.75 -11.84
N CYS A 147 -4.87 -6.11 -13.05
CA CYS A 147 -4.81 -5.25 -14.24
C CYS A 147 -6.17 -4.68 -14.67
N ALA A 148 -7.29 -5.15 -14.11
CA ALA A 148 -8.57 -4.49 -14.32
C ALA A 148 -8.46 -3.00 -13.93
N PRO A 149 -8.95 -2.05 -14.74
CA PRO A 149 -8.69 -0.61 -14.56
C PRO A 149 -8.86 -0.10 -13.13
N HIS A 150 -9.98 -0.39 -12.49
CA HIS A 150 -10.26 0.02 -11.12
C HIS A 150 -9.30 -0.62 -10.10
N ARG A 151 -8.95 -1.91 -10.28
CA ARG A 151 -8.01 -2.62 -9.39
C ARG A 151 -6.59 -2.14 -9.58
N LEU A 152 -6.15 -1.91 -10.81
CA LEU A 152 -4.82 -1.38 -11.10
C LEU A 152 -4.64 0.01 -10.47
N MET A 153 -5.64 0.89 -10.61
CA MET A 153 -5.58 2.22 -10.02
C MET A 153 -5.61 2.18 -8.49
N ASP A 154 -6.43 1.32 -7.89
CA ASP A 154 -6.47 1.11 -6.44
C ASP A 154 -5.16 0.51 -5.90
N LEU A 155 -4.62 -0.51 -6.56
CA LEU A 155 -3.32 -1.10 -6.22
C LEU A 155 -2.20 -0.05 -6.28
N PHE A 156 -2.17 0.76 -7.33
CA PHE A 156 -1.16 1.81 -7.47
C PHE A 156 -1.29 2.87 -6.38
N GLN A 157 -2.50 3.33 -6.10
CA GLN A 157 -2.75 4.39 -5.14
C GLN A 157 -2.52 3.95 -3.69
N ASN A 158 -3.09 2.80 -3.30
CA ASN A 158 -3.28 2.43 -1.90
C ASN A 158 -2.45 1.22 -1.43
N PHE A 159 -1.91 0.41 -2.35
CA PHE A 159 -1.31 -0.89 -2.03
C PHE A 159 0.15 -1.04 -2.46
N LEU A 160 0.84 0.08 -2.65
CA LEU A 160 2.29 0.13 -2.85
C LEU A 160 2.93 0.96 -1.73
N LEU A 161 3.89 0.36 -1.02
CA LEU A 161 4.70 0.98 0.01
C LEU A 161 6.17 0.92 -0.34
N PHE A 162 6.96 1.82 0.23
CA PHE A 162 8.39 1.93 -0.03
C PHE A 162 9.14 1.98 1.29
N ASP A 163 9.92 0.95 1.57
CA ASP A 163 10.79 0.88 2.73
C ASP A 163 12.18 1.38 2.34
N THR A 164 12.66 2.37 3.10
CA THR A 164 13.99 2.98 2.92
C THR A 164 14.90 2.77 4.13
N SER A 165 14.44 2.06 5.15
CA SER A 165 15.15 1.88 6.43
C SER A 165 16.46 1.13 6.29
N GLY A 166 16.57 0.21 5.33
CA GLY A 166 17.75 -0.61 5.07
C GLY A 166 18.79 0.01 4.12
N GLY A 167 18.76 1.32 3.85
CA GLY A 167 19.69 1.99 2.95
C GLY A 167 19.48 1.69 1.45
N ARG A 168 18.52 0.82 1.12
CA ARG A 168 18.04 0.57 -0.24
C ARG A 168 16.53 0.66 -0.26
N VAL A 169 15.98 1.19 -1.35
CA VAL A 169 14.53 1.25 -1.52
C VAL A 169 13.99 -0.14 -1.81
N VAL A 170 13.13 -0.65 -0.94
CA VAL A 170 12.37 -1.88 -1.14
C VAL A 170 10.92 -1.50 -1.37
N LYS A 171 10.37 -1.92 -2.50
CA LYS A 171 8.96 -1.72 -2.82
C LYS A 171 8.16 -2.93 -2.36
N TYR A 172 7.14 -2.70 -1.56
CA TYR A 172 6.13 -3.69 -1.19
C TYR A 172 4.86 -3.47 -1.99
N MET A 173 4.27 -4.56 -2.45
CA MET A 173 2.93 -4.60 -3.00
C MET A 173 2.08 -5.50 -2.11
N ALA A 174 0.84 -5.12 -1.86
CA ALA A 174 -0.10 -5.97 -1.13
C ALA A 174 -0.27 -7.32 -1.84
N LYS A 175 -0.20 -8.39 -1.05
CA LYS A 175 -0.54 -9.73 -1.52
C LYS A 175 -2.05 -9.86 -1.70
N ASN A 176 -2.48 -10.86 -2.45
CA ASN A 176 -3.89 -11.09 -2.78
C ASN A 176 -4.82 -11.04 -1.54
N HIS A 177 -4.50 -11.78 -0.49
CA HIS A 177 -5.29 -11.78 0.75
C HIS A 177 -5.27 -10.45 1.50
N GLN A 178 -4.17 -9.67 1.40
CA GLN A 178 -4.10 -8.34 2.01
C GLN A 178 -4.98 -7.35 1.24
N TYR A 179 -4.95 -7.40 -0.09
CA TYR A 179 -5.79 -6.56 -0.94
C TYR A 179 -7.27 -6.80 -0.67
N ILE A 180 -7.70 -8.06 -0.71
CA ILE A 180 -9.10 -8.44 -0.46
C ILE A 180 -9.53 -8.05 0.96
N GLY A 181 -8.73 -8.43 1.98
CA GLY A 181 -9.09 -8.19 3.37
C GLY A 181 -9.14 -6.71 3.73
N VAL A 182 -8.20 -5.89 3.24
CA VAL A 182 -8.24 -4.43 3.47
C VAL A 182 -9.45 -3.80 2.79
N ASN A 183 -9.78 -4.20 1.56
CA ASN A 183 -10.97 -3.69 0.87
C ASN A 183 -12.26 -4.07 1.58
N LYS A 184 -12.35 -5.29 2.12
CA LYS A 184 -13.48 -5.72 2.95
C LYS A 184 -13.66 -4.86 4.21
N VAL A 185 -12.55 -4.53 4.88
CA VAL A 185 -12.62 -3.60 6.01
C VAL A 185 -13.07 -2.21 5.57
N MET A 186 -12.62 -1.72 4.40
CA MET A 186 -13.05 -0.42 3.87
C MET A 186 -14.56 -0.37 3.58
N GLU A 187 -15.15 -1.44 3.04
CA GLU A 187 -16.62 -1.57 2.88
C GLU A 187 -17.35 -1.44 4.24
N ASN A 188 -16.79 -2.02 5.31
CA ASN A 188 -17.34 -1.90 6.65
C ASN A 188 -17.12 -0.50 7.25
N VAL A 189 -16.02 0.19 6.91
CA VAL A 189 -15.78 1.58 7.31
C VAL A 189 -16.86 2.52 6.76
N GLU A 190 -17.31 2.31 5.53
CA GLU A 190 -18.41 3.08 4.91
C GLU A 190 -19.76 2.85 5.64
N ARG A 191 -19.88 1.73 6.34
CA ARG A 191 -21.08 1.31 7.09
C ARG A 191 -20.88 1.34 8.60
N ILE A 192 -19.91 2.13 9.09
CA ILE A 192 -19.48 2.10 10.50
C ILE A 192 -20.63 2.39 11.49
N GLU A 193 -21.55 3.27 11.14
CA GLU A 193 -22.72 3.60 11.95
C GLU A 193 -23.67 2.41 12.07
N ASP A 194 -23.99 1.75 10.95
CA ASP A 194 -24.84 0.54 10.92
C ASP A 194 -24.23 -0.61 11.72
N LEU A 195 -22.90 -0.68 11.72
CA LEU A 195 -22.14 -1.70 12.44
C LEU A 195 -21.82 -1.32 13.89
N HIS A 196 -22.40 -0.22 14.39
CA HIS A 196 -22.17 0.30 15.75
C HIS A 196 -20.67 0.40 16.10
N GLY A 197 -19.85 0.85 15.17
CA GLY A 197 -18.41 1.00 15.32
C GLY A 197 -17.60 -0.30 15.25
N LYS A 198 -18.21 -1.46 14.96
CA LYS A 198 -17.55 -2.77 14.91
C LYS A 198 -17.25 -3.16 13.49
N LEU A 199 -16.02 -2.94 13.03
CA LEU A 199 -15.61 -3.20 11.64
C LEU A 199 -15.38 -4.68 11.33
N GLY A 200 -15.24 -5.54 12.34
CA GLY A 200 -15.02 -6.98 12.17
C GLY A 200 -13.69 -7.49 12.71
N VAL A 201 -13.34 -8.70 12.31
CA VAL A 201 -12.10 -9.39 12.70
C VAL A 201 -11.30 -9.71 11.43
N TYR A 202 -10.04 -9.24 11.39
CA TYR A 202 -9.11 -9.55 10.34
C TYR A 202 -8.18 -10.68 10.80
N TRP A 203 -8.48 -11.91 10.37
CA TRP A 203 -7.77 -13.09 10.79
C TRP A 203 -6.97 -13.73 9.64
N HIS A 204 -5.66 -13.87 9.83
CA HIS A 204 -4.73 -14.55 8.92
C HIS A 204 -3.67 -15.30 9.71
N THR A 205 -3.04 -16.27 9.07
CA THR A 205 -1.94 -17.05 9.65
C THR A 205 -0.78 -16.16 10.10
N GLN A 206 0.02 -16.64 11.05
CA GLN A 206 1.25 -15.98 11.47
C GLN A 206 2.20 -15.87 10.26
N GLY A 207 2.94 -14.76 10.15
CA GLY A 207 3.85 -14.52 9.02
C GLY A 207 3.19 -14.08 7.71
N SER A 208 1.85 -13.93 7.65
CA SER A 208 1.13 -13.50 6.43
C SER A 208 1.30 -12.01 6.10
N GLY A 209 1.93 -11.23 6.98
CA GLY A 209 2.13 -9.78 6.79
C GLY A 209 1.00 -8.92 7.35
N LYS A 210 0.34 -9.33 8.45
CA LYS A 210 -0.73 -8.55 9.11
C LYS A 210 -0.34 -7.11 9.44
N SER A 211 0.91 -6.88 9.88
CA SER A 211 1.39 -5.52 10.17
C SER A 211 1.40 -4.63 8.93
N LEU A 212 1.79 -5.15 7.76
CA LEU A 212 1.68 -4.43 6.49
C LEU A 212 0.22 -4.20 6.08
N SER A 213 -0.70 -5.15 6.37
CA SER A 213 -2.13 -4.94 6.14
C SER A 213 -2.68 -3.80 6.97
N MET A 214 -2.21 -3.61 8.22
CA MET A 214 -2.56 -2.44 9.05
C MET A 214 -2.09 -1.14 8.40
N VAL A 215 -0.86 -1.11 7.87
CA VAL A 215 -0.35 0.07 7.14
C VAL A 215 -1.20 0.37 5.91
N PHE A 216 -1.47 -0.64 5.07
CA PHE A 216 -2.31 -0.46 3.88
C PHE A 216 -3.72 0.06 4.25
N LEU A 217 -4.32 -0.49 5.29
CA LEU A 217 -5.63 -0.06 5.77
C LEU A 217 -5.60 1.38 6.25
N GLY A 218 -4.65 1.73 7.10
CA GLY A 218 -4.51 3.06 7.65
C GLY A 218 -4.28 4.12 6.57
N GLU A 219 -3.37 3.87 5.63
CA GLU A 219 -3.11 4.77 4.52
C GLU A 219 -4.33 4.89 3.59
N LYS A 220 -5.05 3.78 3.34
CA LYS A 220 -6.26 3.82 2.52
C LYS A 220 -7.39 4.60 3.19
N ILE A 221 -7.62 4.43 4.50
CA ILE A 221 -8.59 5.22 5.27
C ILE A 221 -8.28 6.73 5.11
N HIS A 222 -7.04 7.13 5.35
CA HIS A 222 -6.65 8.54 5.21
C HIS A 222 -6.77 9.08 3.79
N GLN A 223 -6.49 8.24 2.79
CA GLN A 223 -6.56 8.62 1.38
C GLN A 223 -8.01 8.75 0.88
N VAL A 224 -8.89 7.84 1.29
CA VAL A 224 -10.27 7.75 0.78
C VAL A 224 -11.20 8.69 1.54
N LEU A 225 -11.16 8.65 2.88
CA LEU A 225 -12.07 9.45 3.71
C LEU A 225 -11.61 10.91 3.84
N GLY A 226 -10.33 11.16 3.75
CA GLY A 226 -9.68 12.49 3.87
C GLY A 226 -10.12 13.17 5.17
N GLY A 227 -9.39 13.48 6.12
CA GLY A 227 -9.87 14.17 7.31
C GLY A 227 -9.06 13.88 8.56
N GLY A 228 -9.53 14.34 9.69
CA GLY A 228 -8.86 14.29 10.97
C GLY A 228 -9.01 12.96 11.73
N TYR A 229 -9.00 11.84 11.04
CA TYR A 229 -9.08 10.52 11.70
C TYR A 229 -7.78 10.16 12.39
N THR A 230 -7.86 9.72 13.65
CA THR A 230 -6.76 9.13 14.39
C THR A 230 -6.93 7.61 14.44
N ILE A 231 -5.93 6.89 13.96
CA ILE A 231 -5.90 5.42 14.03
C ILE A 231 -5.09 5.04 15.26
N VAL A 232 -5.76 4.42 16.23
CA VAL A 232 -5.13 3.97 17.47
C VAL A 232 -4.82 2.49 17.36
N VAL A 233 -3.54 2.15 17.39
CA VAL A 233 -3.05 0.77 17.39
C VAL A 233 -2.84 0.32 18.82
N VAL A 234 -3.68 -0.60 19.28
CA VAL A 234 -3.67 -1.11 20.67
C VAL A 234 -3.16 -2.55 20.67
N VAL A 235 -2.14 -2.82 21.48
CA VAL A 235 -1.56 -4.16 21.62
C VAL A 235 -1.35 -4.52 23.09
N ASP A 236 -1.06 -5.79 23.37
CA ASP A 236 -0.88 -6.30 24.75
C ASP A 236 0.59 -6.29 25.23
N ARG A 237 1.57 -6.26 24.30
CA ARG A 237 2.99 -6.42 24.61
C ARG A 237 3.85 -5.33 23.98
N ALA A 238 4.87 -4.90 24.72
CA ALA A 238 5.79 -3.85 24.29
C ALA A 238 6.63 -4.26 23.07
N GLU A 239 7.00 -5.54 22.94
CA GLU A 239 7.74 -6.03 21.78
C GLU A 239 6.90 -5.94 20.51
N LEU A 240 5.59 -6.24 20.61
CA LEU A 240 4.66 -6.13 19.50
C LEU A 240 4.38 -4.69 19.14
N GLU A 241 4.22 -3.79 20.13
CA GLU A 241 4.08 -2.33 19.93
C GLU A 241 5.26 -1.81 19.12
N ARG A 242 6.49 -2.15 19.52
CA ARG A 242 7.70 -1.74 18.81
C ARG A 242 7.78 -2.32 17.42
N GLN A 243 7.51 -3.62 17.24
CA GLN A 243 7.54 -4.27 15.93
C GLN A 243 6.54 -3.64 14.94
N ILE A 244 5.34 -3.31 15.41
CA ILE A 244 4.34 -2.67 14.57
C ILE A 244 4.78 -1.23 14.25
N TYR A 245 5.20 -0.46 15.25
CA TYR A 245 5.73 0.89 15.03
C TYR A 245 6.88 0.89 14.00
N ASP A 246 7.86 -0.01 14.13
CA ASP A 246 8.98 -0.14 13.21
C ASP A 246 8.52 -0.46 11.78
N THR A 247 7.43 -1.25 11.63
CA THR A 247 6.84 -1.53 10.32
C THR A 247 6.26 -0.25 9.69
N PHE A 248 5.55 0.57 10.44
CA PHE A 248 5.00 1.85 9.97
C PHE A 248 6.09 2.88 9.67
N SER A 249 7.11 2.93 10.53
CA SER A 249 8.24 3.84 10.38
C SER A 249 9.13 3.45 9.19
N GLY A 250 9.40 2.15 9.00
CA GLY A 250 10.22 1.65 7.89
C GLY A 250 9.68 2.05 6.52
N VAL A 251 8.36 2.10 6.37
CA VAL A 251 7.72 2.55 5.14
C VAL A 251 7.41 4.06 5.11
N GLY A 252 7.91 4.81 6.09
CA GLY A 252 7.83 6.28 6.11
C GLY A 252 6.45 6.86 6.41
N VAL A 253 5.54 6.06 6.99
CA VAL A 253 4.19 6.50 7.37
C VAL A 253 4.21 7.25 8.69
N VAL A 254 5.08 6.87 9.61
CA VAL A 254 5.33 7.56 10.88
C VAL A 254 6.83 7.79 11.05
N ASN A 255 7.20 8.94 11.62
CA ASN A 255 8.60 9.31 11.85
C ASN A 255 8.84 9.80 13.29
N ASP A 256 7.79 9.99 14.09
CA ASP A 256 7.88 10.52 15.44
C ASP A 256 7.62 9.42 16.48
N GLN A 257 8.63 9.13 17.30
CA GLN A 257 8.53 8.15 18.38
C GLN A 257 7.60 8.59 19.51
N ASN A 258 7.30 9.90 19.63
CA ASN A 258 6.33 10.41 20.60
C ASN A 258 4.90 9.94 20.33
N LEU A 259 4.61 9.41 19.13
CA LEU A 259 3.33 8.76 18.81
C LEU A 259 3.12 7.42 19.54
N VAL A 260 4.15 6.93 20.26
CA VAL A 260 4.07 5.76 21.12
C VAL A 260 3.85 6.21 22.56
N ALA A 261 2.67 5.95 23.10
CA ALA A 261 2.31 6.37 24.44
C ALA A 261 3.33 5.85 25.48
N GLY A 262 3.77 6.73 26.38
CA GLY A 262 4.76 6.44 27.41
C GLY A 262 6.23 6.61 26.99
N ARG A 263 6.50 7.12 25.80
CA ARG A 263 7.87 7.47 25.35
C ARG A 263 8.22 8.96 25.55
N LYS A 264 7.34 9.72 26.16
CA LYS A 264 7.59 11.14 26.49
C LYS A 264 8.16 11.26 27.91
N ASP A 265 9.30 11.92 28.04
CA ASP A 265 9.94 12.12 29.34
C ASP A 265 9.09 12.96 30.29
N GLY A 266 9.06 12.59 31.55
CA GLY A 266 8.33 13.30 32.62
C GLY A 266 6.82 13.00 32.66
N MET A 267 6.30 12.11 31.82
CA MET A 267 4.89 11.71 31.82
C MET A 267 4.74 10.21 32.07
N THR A 268 3.67 9.82 32.76
CA THR A 268 3.25 8.42 32.80
C THR A 268 2.68 8.00 31.45
N GLY A 269 2.68 6.68 31.15
CA GLY A 269 2.11 6.20 29.89
C GLY A 269 0.63 6.54 29.69
N ARG A 270 -0.14 6.70 30.78
CA ARG A 270 -1.56 7.10 30.75
C ARG A 270 -1.74 8.57 30.42
N GLU A 271 -0.96 9.44 31.07
CA GLU A 271 -0.99 10.89 30.82
C GLU A 271 -0.61 11.19 29.37
N HIS A 272 0.48 10.55 28.88
CA HIS A 272 0.92 10.71 27.50
C HIS A 272 -0.15 10.19 26.51
N LEU A 273 -0.83 9.06 26.80
CA LEU A 273 -1.94 8.57 25.95
C LEU A 273 -3.08 9.59 25.89
N ARG A 274 -3.48 10.21 27.01
CA ARG A 274 -4.51 11.25 27.03
C ARG A 274 -4.13 12.46 26.20
N GLU A 275 -2.89 12.92 26.31
CA GLU A 275 -2.35 14.00 25.48
C GLU A 275 -2.45 13.67 24.00
N LEU A 276 -1.92 12.50 23.58
CA LEU A 276 -1.95 12.06 22.19
C LEU A 276 -3.36 11.92 21.61
N LEU A 277 -4.32 11.43 22.39
CA LEU A 277 -5.73 11.31 21.95
C LEU A 277 -6.44 12.66 21.92
N GLY A 278 -5.98 13.67 22.68
CA GLY A 278 -6.48 15.04 22.63
C GLY A 278 -5.98 15.83 21.42
N GLU A 279 -4.86 15.44 20.84
CA GLU A 279 -4.23 16.09 19.71
C GLU A 279 -4.62 15.47 18.36
N ASN A 280 -4.27 16.13 17.26
CA ASN A 280 -4.59 15.66 15.92
C ASN A 280 -3.43 14.86 15.30
N HIS A 281 -3.31 13.58 15.67
CA HIS A 281 -2.35 12.65 15.10
C HIS A 281 -3.01 11.66 14.14
N ARG A 282 -2.31 11.28 13.06
CA ARG A 282 -2.79 10.23 12.15
C ARG A 282 -2.75 8.84 12.79
N TYR A 283 -1.72 8.59 13.61
CA TYR A 283 -1.49 7.32 14.26
C TYR A 283 -1.07 7.52 15.71
N VAL A 284 -1.55 6.66 16.60
CA VAL A 284 -1.13 6.55 17.99
C VAL A 284 -0.93 5.08 18.31
N PHE A 285 0.20 4.73 18.93
CA PHE A 285 0.52 3.36 19.33
C PHE A 285 0.49 3.24 20.84
N THR A 286 -0.14 2.20 21.37
CA THR A 286 -0.31 2.07 22.82
C THR A 286 -0.52 0.62 23.26
N LEU A 287 -0.26 0.39 24.54
CA LEU A 287 -0.53 -0.86 25.21
C LEU A 287 -1.89 -0.83 25.89
N ILE A 288 -2.62 -1.95 25.85
CA ILE A 288 -3.99 -2.06 26.37
C ILE A 288 -4.08 -1.71 27.86
N HIS A 289 -3.03 -2.01 28.65
CA HIS A 289 -3.04 -1.71 30.08
C HIS A 289 -2.99 -0.21 30.40
N LYS A 290 -2.66 0.67 29.42
CA LYS A 290 -2.68 2.13 29.59
C LYS A 290 -4.10 2.70 29.62
N PHE A 291 -5.11 1.89 29.28
CA PHE A 291 -6.53 2.23 29.44
C PHE A 291 -7.09 1.87 30.81
N SER A 292 -6.26 1.41 31.75
CA SER A 292 -6.71 1.01 33.10
C SER A 292 -7.25 2.19 33.91
N ILE A 293 -8.13 1.89 34.88
CA ILE A 293 -8.65 2.84 35.87
C ILE A 293 -7.57 3.12 36.92
N ASP A 294 -7.46 4.37 37.35
CA ASP A 294 -6.71 4.73 38.56
C ASP A 294 -7.60 4.48 39.78
N LYS A 295 -7.40 3.36 40.46
CA LYS A 295 -8.25 2.92 41.58
C LYS A 295 -8.22 3.86 42.81
N GLU A 296 -7.24 4.76 42.88
CA GLU A 296 -7.11 5.74 43.97
C GLU A 296 -7.91 7.02 43.67
N ASN A 297 -8.11 7.36 42.40
CA ASN A 297 -8.68 8.64 41.97
C ASN A 297 -9.89 8.50 41.04
N GLU A 298 -10.22 7.31 40.57
CA GLU A 298 -11.28 7.09 39.57
C GLU A 298 -12.15 5.89 39.91
N ASP A 299 -13.45 6.10 39.97
CA ASP A 299 -14.47 5.03 40.22
C ASP A 299 -14.90 4.33 38.91
N THR A 300 -14.66 4.95 37.77
CA THR A 300 -15.06 4.47 36.44
C THR A 300 -13.94 4.71 35.42
N PHE A 301 -14.01 4.05 34.27
CA PHE A 301 -13.09 4.33 33.16
C PHE A 301 -13.23 5.79 32.70
N PRO A 302 -12.15 6.58 32.75
CA PRO A 302 -12.21 7.97 32.36
C PRO A 302 -12.45 8.15 30.87
N LEU A 303 -13.14 9.22 30.51
CA LEU A 303 -13.18 9.69 29.13
C LEU A 303 -11.79 10.22 28.75
N LEU A 304 -11.15 9.59 27.76
CA LEU A 304 -9.79 9.96 27.36
C LEU A 304 -9.75 11.13 26.37
N THR A 305 -10.81 11.32 25.58
CA THR A 305 -10.94 12.41 24.62
C THR A 305 -12.41 12.70 24.32
N GLU A 306 -12.73 13.96 24.07
CA GLU A 306 -14.05 14.40 23.58
C GLU A 306 -14.09 14.52 22.05
N ARG A 307 -12.99 14.21 21.37
CA ARG A 307 -12.94 14.21 19.89
C ARG A 307 -13.88 13.12 19.34
N LYS A 308 -14.71 13.54 18.38
CA LYS A 308 -15.62 12.67 17.62
C LYS A 308 -15.00 12.28 16.28
#